data_e340916624c7fc71dabb084bacb3dde3
#
_entry.id   e340916624c7fc71dabb084bacb3dde3
#
_cell.length_a   1.000
_cell.length_b   1.000
_cell.length_c   1.000
_cell.angle_alpha   90.00
_cell.angle_beta   90.00
_cell.angle_gamma   90.00
#
_symmetry.space_group_name_H-M   'P 1'
#
loop_
_entity.id
_entity.type
_entity.pdbx_description
1 polymer ?
#
loop_
_entity_poly.entity_id
_entity_poly.type
_entity_poly.pdbx_seq_one_letter_code
_entity_poly.pdbx_strand_id
1 'polypeptide(L)'
;MRTLFHHPESLSGRCDPGVLDLGGHVDPARFHAGIGSLDLLRALRVSRQKCRPLALSVQLPAELADDACLQCLLHEIDLVGCHLGAGRRIEQFHLGGRTPPVAQLRELMSHLRRRFNFLEHDGGDYSIDVDLRHTAWSTMGALRDLGFNHVSIGVPDVGGEGEATLANYQNPAPIHSLLDAARTFGFRSVNVDLGYGHAWQTPESFAQKLASILELEPDRLLVFDYARPPQRYRSSPAGAYCSEQDKAAMRRICFEQLADAGYHYLGLGQFVRPDDDLAIAQERGRLRRHCEGFTRHGYCDNIGLGLGAISQIEELYAQNTDQPQRYQQLLDMDQLPTCRGWRCEAGSQISHMVVERLACDLELDIAALEARYGLVFRQYFCDAWPMLEQLQRNGQIDLSERFISILPAGRPQLDAICNLFQTPAGDAQRDAHSEWINHDPFF
;
A
#
# COMPACT_ATOMS: atom_id res chain seq x y z
N MET A 1 2.45 11.88 34.18
CA MET A 1 3.04 10.55 34.36
C MET A 1 4.18 10.43 33.36
N ARG A 2 5.35 10.93 33.76
CA ARG A 2 6.58 10.85 32.95
C ARG A 2 7.33 9.62 33.43
N THR A 3 7.48 8.64 32.59
CA THR A 3 8.51 7.59 32.59
C THR A 3 7.96 6.39 31.85
N LEU A 4 8.54 6.08 30.70
CA LEU A 4 8.79 4.72 30.18
C LEU A 4 9.13 4.76 28.68
N PHE A 5 10.16 5.58 28.30
CA PHE A 5 10.88 5.30 27.07
C PHE A 5 12.32 4.95 27.45
N HIS A 6 12.53 3.70 27.85
CA HIS A 6 13.86 3.14 27.84
C HIS A 6 14.25 2.88 26.38
N HIS A 7 15.42 3.42 26.00
CA HIS A 7 16.09 3.13 24.75
C HIS A 7 16.13 1.62 24.50
N PRO A 8 15.62 1.12 23.38
CA PRO A 8 16.09 -0.17 22.89
C PRO A 8 17.46 0.09 22.26
N GLU A 9 18.51 -0.37 22.94
CA GLU A 9 19.80 -0.56 22.29
C GLU A 9 19.57 -1.38 21.04
N SER A 10 20.02 -0.83 19.93
CA SER A 10 20.13 -1.36 18.58
C SER A 10 19.85 -2.87 18.43
N LEU A 11 18.76 -3.21 17.76
CA LEU A 11 18.63 -4.46 17.00
C LEU A 11 19.62 -4.47 15.81
N SER A 12 20.90 -4.15 16.07
CA SER A 12 22.00 -4.16 15.10
C SER A 12 22.70 -5.52 15.06
N GLY A 13 21.95 -6.60 15.10
CA GLY A 13 22.43 -7.95 14.91
C GLY A 13 21.94 -8.50 13.59
N ARG A 14 22.70 -8.25 12.50
CA ARG A 14 22.63 -8.96 11.20
C ARG A 14 21.22 -9.16 10.62
N CYS A 15 20.54 -8.08 10.25
CA CYS A 15 19.60 -8.09 9.16
C CYS A 15 20.28 -7.46 7.95
N ASP A 16 20.54 -8.27 6.95
CA ASP A 16 21.00 -7.83 5.64
C ASP A 16 20.06 -6.71 5.15
N PRO A 17 20.56 -5.50 4.79
CA PRO A 17 19.70 -4.38 4.39
C PRO A 17 18.99 -4.60 3.05
N GLY A 18 19.03 -5.81 2.49
CA GLY A 18 18.44 -6.17 1.20
C GLY A 18 16.99 -6.66 1.23
N VAL A 19 16.35 -6.80 2.40
CA VAL A 19 15.02 -7.38 2.48
C VAL A 19 14.10 -6.44 3.20
N LEU A 20 13.08 -5.97 2.51
CA LEU A 20 11.81 -5.46 3.01
C LEU A 20 11.39 -4.12 2.44
N ASP A 21 10.79 -4.25 1.29
CA ASP A 21 9.74 -3.35 0.84
C ASP A 21 8.41 -3.87 1.43
N LEU A 22 8.06 -3.46 2.64
CA LEU A 22 6.73 -3.71 3.22
C LEU A 22 5.66 -2.83 2.59
N GLY A 23 6.00 -2.00 1.60
CA GLY A 23 5.06 -1.21 0.82
C GLY A 23 4.17 -2.04 -0.10
N GLY A 24 4.49 -3.34 -0.31
CA GLY A 24 3.68 -4.23 -1.12
C GLY A 24 3.48 -5.59 -0.44
N HIS A 25 2.35 -6.22 -0.67
CA HIS A 25 2.07 -7.59 -0.22
C HIS A 25 3.12 -8.61 -0.68
N VAL A 26 3.91 -8.28 -1.68
CA VAL A 26 4.89 -9.16 -2.29
C VAL A 26 6.13 -8.38 -2.68
N ASP A 27 7.28 -8.89 -2.27
CA ASP A 27 8.58 -8.40 -2.70
C ASP A 27 8.69 -8.48 -4.24
N PRO A 28 8.87 -7.35 -4.96
CA PRO A 28 9.06 -7.36 -6.40
C PRO A 28 10.26 -8.20 -6.89
N ALA A 29 11.22 -8.50 -6.01
CA ALA A 29 12.34 -9.38 -6.29
C ALA A 29 11.91 -10.84 -6.53
N ARG A 30 10.71 -11.23 -6.08
CA ARG A 30 10.12 -12.55 -6.35
C ARG A 30 9.49 -12.65 -7.73
N PHE A 31 9.25 -11.52 -8.41
CA PHE A 31 8.60 -11.52 -9.72
C PHE A 31 9.58 -12.01 -10.79
N HIS A 32 9.14 -12.98 -11.57
CA HIS A 32 9.92 -13.58 -12.65
C HIS A 32 9.14 -13.62 -13.96
N ALA A 33 9.86 -13.70 -15.09
CA ALA A 33 9.28 -13.69 -16.42
C ALA A 33 8.54 -15.00 -16.80
N GLY A 34 8.53 -16.00 -15.91
CA GLY A 34 7.73 -17.22 -16.11
C GLY A 34 6.22 -17.00 -15.95
N ILE A 35 5.80 -15.88 -15.36
CA ILE A 35 4.40 -15.44 -15.29
C ILE A 35 4.18 -14.37 -16.37
N GLY A 36 3.17 -14.55 -17.21
CA GLY A 36 2.88 -13.65 -18.32
C GLY A 36 1.38 -13.45 -18.56
N SER A 37 1.05 -12.89 -19.72
CA SER A 37 -0.33 -12.55 -20.10
C SER A 37 -1.29 -13.74 -20.05
N LEU A 38 -0.83 -14.96 -20.40
CA LEU A 38 -1.67 -16.17 -20.35
C LEU A 38 -2.06 -16.54 -18.92
N ASP A 39 -1.18 -16.32 -17.95
CA ASP A 39 -1.48 -16.61 -16.54
C ASP A 39 -2.50 -15.61 -16.00
N LEU A 40 -2.35 -14.33 -16.33
CA LEU A 40 -3.35 -13.31 -15.99
C LEU A 40 -4.69 -13.62 -16.65
N LEU A 41 -4.73 -14.01 -17.93
CA LEU A 41 -5.96 -14.38 -18.62
C LEU A 41 -6.68 -15.55 -17.94
N ARG A 42 -5.95 -16.56 -17.46
CA ARG A 42 -6.52 -17.67 -16.68
C ARG A 42 -7.11 -17.17 -15.37
N ALA A 43 -6.39 -16.32 -14.65
CA ALA A 43 -6.86 -15.75 -13.39
C ALA A 43 -8.10 -14.86 -13.58
N LEU A 44 -8.16 -14.02 -14.62
CA LEU A 44 -9.35 -13.23 -14.97
C LEU A 44 -10.57 -14.10 -15.24
N ARG A 45 -10.40 -15.27 -15.89
CA ARG A 45 -11.49 -16.25 -16.08
C ARG A 45 -11.98 -16.82 -14.76
N VAL A 46 -11.07 -17.15 -13.83
CA VAL A 46 -11.41 -17.63 -12.48
C VAL A 46 -12.16 -16.54 -11.72
N SER A 47 -11.66 -15.31 -11.70
CA SER A 47 -12.32 -14.15 -11.11
C SER A 47 -13.74 -13.98 -11.66
N ARG A 48 -13.89 -14.07 -12.99
CA ARG A 48 -15.21 -14.00 -13.64
C ARG A 48 -16.17 -15.11 -13.15
N GLN A 49 -15.69 -16.34 -13.03
CA GLN A 49 -16.51 -17.48 -12.58
C GLN A 49 -16.96 -17.33 -11.11
N LYS A 50 -16.06 -16.83 -10.26
CA LYS A 50 -16.35 -16.59 -8.83
C LYS A 50 -17.21 -15.34 -8.58
N CYS A 51 -17.38 -14.48 -9.59
CA CYS A 51 -18.16 -13.23 -9.51
C CYS A 51 -17.76 -12.31 -8.35
N ARG A 52 -16.50 -12.33 -7.91
CA ARG A 52 -16.03 -11.46 -6.83
C ARG A 52 -16.08 -9.98 -7.26
N PRO A 53 -16.39 -9.05 -6.37
CA PRO A 53 -16.22 -7.63 -6.67
C PRO A 53 -14.76 -7.31 -7.02
N LEU A 54 -14.54 -6.16 -7.64
CA LEU A 54 -13.22 -5.75 -8.10
C LEU A 54 -12.73 -4.51 -7.34
N ALA A 55 -11.43 -4.50 -7.08
CA ALA A 55 -10.65 -3.31 -6.86
C ALA A 55 -9.90 -3.00 -8.16
N LEU A 56 -10.00 -1.79 -8.67
CA LEU A 56 -9.22 -1.34 -9.82
C LEU A 56 -8.14 -0.37 -9.37
N SER A 57 -6.91 -0.60 -9.81
CA SER A 57 -5.79 0.33 -9.61
C SER A 57 -5.25 0.76 -10.98
N VAL A 58 -5.33 2.05 -11.27
CA VAL A 58 -4.81 2.63 -12.50
C VAL A 58 -3.57 3.44 -12.18
N GLN A 59 -2.45 3.11 -12.83
CA GLN A 59 -1.18 3.81 -12.65
C GLN A 59 -0.86 4.65 -13.90
N LEU A 60 -0.80 5.96 -13.71
CA LEU A 60 -0.45 6.91 -14.75
C LEU A 60 0.98 7.42 -14.53
N PRO A 61 1.92 7.12 -15.43
CA PRO A 61 3.28 7.59 -15.31
C PRO A 61 3.38 9.10 -15.51
N ALA A 62 4.34 9.73 -14.80
CA ALA A 62 4.56 11.17 -14.86
C ALA A 62 4.96 11.66 -16.27
N GLU A 63 5.60 10.80 -17.06
CA GLU A 63 6.22 11.13 -18.35
C GLU A 63 5.28 11.02 -19.56
N LEU A 64 4.13 10.38 -19.39
CA LEU A 64 3.23 9.99 -20.49
C LEU A 64 1.81 10.58 -20.32
N ALA A 65 1.71 11.86 -19.98
CA ALA A 65 0.43 12.55 -19.93
C ALA A 65 -0.04 13.04 -21.33
N ASP A 66 0.30 12.31 -22.40
CA ASP A 66 -0.17 12.58 -23.74
C ASP A 66 -1.42 11.74 -24.08
N ASP A 67 -2.13 12.15 -25.13
CA ASP A 67 -3.34 11.46 -25.56
C ASP A 67 -3.06 10.01 -26.02
N ALA A 68 -1.85 9.71 -26.54
CA ALA A 68 -1.48 8.37 -26.97
C ALA A 68 -1.42 7.39 -25.79
N CYS A 69 -0.89 7.82 -24.64
CA CYS A 69 -0.87 7.02 -23.44
C CYS A 69 -2.29 6.72 -22.92
N LEU A 70 -3.16 7.71 -22.94
CA LEU A 70 -4.55 7.53 -22.58
C LEU A 70 -5.23 6.50 -23.49
N GLN A 71 -5.03 6.56 -24.80
CA GLN A 71 -5.62 5.61 -25.76
C GLN A 71 -5.10 4.17 -25.51
N CYS A 72 -3.83 3.99 -25.22
CA CYS A 72 -3.30 2.69 -24.81
C CYS A 72 -3.97 2.15 -23.55
N LEU A 73 -4.16 3.00 -22.54
CA LEU A 73 -4.84 2.60 -21.30
C LEU A 73 -6.32 2.24 -21.55
N LEU A 74 -7.03 3.01 -22.37
CA LEU A 74 -8.41 2.70 -22.76
C LEU A 74 -8.51 1.35 -23.50
N HIS A 75 -7.53 1.05 -24.34
CA HIS A 75 -7.45 -0.25 -25.02
C HIS A 75 -7.21 -1.40 -24.03
N GLU A 76 -6.29 -1.24 -23.06
CA GLU A 76 -6.08 -2.23 -22.01
C GLU A 76 -7.35 -2.47 -21.19
N ILE A 77 -8.07 -1.39 -20.81
CA ILE A 77 -9.36 -1.50 -20.11
C ILE A 77 -10.35 -2.33 -20.90
N ASP A 78 -10.41 -2.15 -22.21
CA ASP A 78 -11.28 -2.94 -23.09
C ASP A 78 -10.90 -4.42 -23.12
N LEU A 79 -9.62 -4.73 -23.29
CA LEU A 79 -9.10 -6.10 -23.29
C LEU A 79 -9.41 -6.80 -21.96
N VAL A 80 -9.07 -6.19 -20.83
CA VAL A 80 -9.32 -6.74 -19.50
C VAL A 80 -10.84 -6.89 -19.25
N GLY A 81 -11.62 -5.86 -19.60
CA GLY A 81 -13.07 -5.87 -19.44
C GLY A 81 -13.76 -6.99 -20.23
N CYS A 82 -13.29 -7.30 -21.45
CA CYS A 82 -13.80 -8.43 -22.23
C CYS A 82 -13.62 -9.78 -21.50
N HIS A 83 -12.51 -9.98 -20.80
CA HIS A 83 -12.22 -11.21 -20.07
C HIS A 83 -12.98 -11.32 -18.75
N LEU A 84 -13.14 -10.20 -18.03
CA LEU A 84 -13.90 -10.17 -16.76
C LEU A 84 -15.41 -10.26 -16.96
N GLY A 85 -15.92 -9.87 -18.12
CA GLY A 85 -17.35 -9.80 -18.41
C GLY A 85 -17.99 -8.48 -17.96
N ALA A 86 -19.17 -8.19 -18.52
CA ALA A 86 -19.89 -6.94 -18.27
C ALA A 86 -20.46 -6.87 -16.84
N GLY A 87 -20.59 -5.65 -16.30
CA GLY A 87 -21.32 -5.38 -15.08
C GLY A 87 -20.63 -5.80 -13.78
N ARG A 88 -19.32 -6.10 -13.81
CA ARG A 88 -18.56 -6.39 -12.59
C ARG A 88 -18.55 -5.18 -11.67
N ARG A 89 -18.91 -5.38 -10.40
CA ARG A 89 -18.96 -4.33 -9.39
C ARG A 89 -17.56 -3.88 -9.01
N ILE A 90 -17.33 -2.56 -9.06
CA ILE A 90 -16.14 -1.92 -8.53
C ILE A 90 -16.45 -1.38 -7.16
N GLU A 91 -15.86 -1.97 -6.14
CA GLU A 91 -15.99 -1.52 -4.74
C GLU A 91 -14.83 -0.65 -4.30
N GLN A 92 -13.68 -0.79 -4.95
CA GLN A 92 -12.53 0.09 -4.74
C GLN A 92 -11.97 0.52 -6.09
N PHE A 93 -11.59 1.79 -6.20
CA PHE A 93 -10.88 2.34 -7.34
C PHE A 93 -9.78 3.28 -6.85
N HIS A 94 -8.59 3.12 -7.39
CA HIS A 94 -7.47 4.02 -7.13
C HIS A 94 -6.86 4.51 -8.45
N LEU A 95 -6.73 5.83 -8.58
CA LEU A 95 -6.00 6.45 -9.66
C LEU A 95 -4.73 7.07 -9.10
N GLY A 96 -3.62 6.38 -9.31
CA GLY A 96 -2.29 6.77 -8.83
C GLY A 96 -1.44 7.42 -9.90
N GLY A 97 -0.36 8.09 -9.46
CA GLY A 97 0.59 8.76 -10.32
C GLY A 97 0.25 10.22 -10.58
N ARG A 98 0.56 10.71 -11.77
CA ARG A 98 0.29 12.12 -12.11
C ARG A 98 -1.21 12.34 -12.37
N THR A 99 -1.78 13.37 -11.75
CA THR A 99 -3.16 13.80 -12.02
C THR A 99 -3.28 14.33 -13.46
N PRO A 100 -4.06 13.68 -14.35
CA PRO A 100 -4.26 14.17 -15.71
C PRO A 100 -5.15 15.42 -15.74
N PRO A 101 -5.19 16.14 -16.86
CA PRO A 101 -6.18 17.17 -17.09
C PRO A 101 -7.62 16.66 -16.92
N VAL A 102 -8.52 17.47 -16.39
CA VAL A 102 -9.92 17.08 -16.10
C VAL A 102 -10.64 16.51 -17.34
N ALA A 103 -10.31 16.97 -18.55
CA ALA A 103 -10.89 16.42 -19.79
C ALA A 103 -10.52 14.93 -19.98
N GLN A 104 -9.26 14.58 -19.82
CA GLN A 104 -8.78 13.19 -19.90
C GLN A 104 -9.34 12.33 -18.78
N LEU A 105 -9.47 12.87 -17.56
CA LEU A 105 -10.14 12.18 -16.45
C LEU A 105 -11.62 11.87 -16.77
N ARG A 106 -12.34 12.80 -17.37
CA ARG A 106 -13.72 12.56 -17.81
C ARG A 106 -13.83 11.47 -18.86
N GLU A 107 -12.91 11.44 -19.82
CA GLU A 107 -12.84 10.39 -20.83
C GLU A 107 -12.56 9.03 -20.19
N LEU A 108 -11.52 8.94 -19.36
CA LEU A 108 -11.16 7.71 -18.64
C LEU A 108 -12.32 7.18 -17.77
N MET A 109 -12.91 8.03 -16.93
CA MET A 109 -14.01 7.63 -16.06
C MET A 109 -15.26 7.23 -16.84
N SER A 110 -15.56 7.94 -17.94
CA SER A 110 -16.65 7.55 -18.85
C SER A 110 -16.40 6.20 -19.48
N HIS A 111 -15.16 5.89 -19.88
CA HIS A 111 -14.79 4.62 -20.47
C HIS A 111 -14.87 3.47 -19.44
N LEU A 112 -14.32 3.66 -18.25
CA LEU A 112 -14.40 2.71 -17.16
C LEU A 112 -15.85 2.37 -16.78
N ARG A 113 -16.72 3.36 -16.68
CA ARG A 113 -18.15 3.17 -16.36
C ARG A 113 -18.94 2.45 -17.46
N ARG A 114 -18.49 2.49 -18.70
CA ARG A 114 -19.08 1.67 -19.77
C ARG A 114 -18.73 0.19 -19.64
N ARG A 115 -17.59 -0.12 -19.06
CA ARG A 115 -17.08 -1.51 -18.92
C ARG A 115 -17.42 -2.15 -17.58
N PHE A 116 -17.44 -1.34 -16.51
CA PHE A 116 -17.60 -1.80 -15.14
C PHE A 116 -18.75 -1.08 -14.44
N ASN A 117 -19.29 -1.71 -13.42
CA ASN A 117 -20.36 -1.16 -12.61
C ASN A 117 -19.79 -0.47 -11.37
N PHE A 118 -19.57 0.84 -11.44
CA PHE A 118 -19.21 1.67 -10.29
C PHE A 118 -20.43 1.89 -9.40
N LEU A 119 -20.24 1.76 -8.09
CA LEU A 119 -21.31 1.96 -7.12
C LEU A 119 -21.68 3.44 -7.03
N GLU A 120 -22.97 3.71 -6.85
CA GLU A 120 -23.50 5.06 -6.68
C GLU A 120 -23.47 5.47 -5.20
N HIS A 121 -23.65 6.77 -4.95
CA HIS A 121 -23.85 7.33 -3.61
C HIS A 121 -22.77 6.98 -2.59
N ASP A 122 -21.48 7.05 -3.00
CA ASP A 122 -20.33 6.72 -2.16
C ASP A 122 -20.35 5.28 -1.61
N GLY A 123 -21.00 4.36 -2.34
CA GLY A 123 -21.03 2.94 -1.97
C GLY A 123 -19.67 2.24 -2.10
N GLY A 124 -18.74 2.80 -2.90
CA GLY A 124 -17.36 2.33 -3.06
C GLY A 124 -16.34 3.33 -2.51
N ASP A 125 -15.09 2.91 -2.42
CA ASP A 125 -13.94 3.74 -2.03
C ASP A 125 -13.14 4.10 -3.29
N TYR A 126 -13.30 5.33 -3.76
CA TYR A 126 -12.71 5.83 -5.01
C TYR A 126 -11.71 6.93 -4.71
N SER A 127 -10.43 6.61 -4.83
CA SER A 127 -9.31 7.48 -4.45
C SER A 127 -8.51 7.97 -5.64
N ILE A 128 -7.91 9.14 -5.48
CA ILE A 128 -7.01 9.74 -6.47
C ILE A 128 -5.84 10.42 -5.76
N ASP A 129 -4.64 10.26 -6.33
CA ASP A 129 -3.47 11.04 -5.92
C ASP A 129 -3.47 12.39 -6.64
N VAL A 130 -3.24 13.46 -5.88
CA VAL A 130 -3.18 14.82 -6.42
C VAL A 130 -1.87 15.50 -6.09
N ASP A 131 -1.36 16.27 -7.05
CA ASP A 131 -0.15 17.08 -6.87
C ASP A 131 -0.57 18.52 -6.49
N LEU A 132 -0.06 19.00 -5.36
CA LEU A 132 -0.28 20.36 -4.87
C LEU A 132 0.02 21.45 -5.88
N ARG A 133 1.01 21.24 -6.77
CA ARG A 133 1.47 22.23 -7.74
C ARG A 133 0.51 22.45 -8.91
N HIS A 134 -0.33 21.46 -9.19
CA HIS A 134 -1.15 21.39 -10.39
C HIS A 134 -2.64 21.25 -10.11
N THR A 135 -3.05 21.20 -8.84
CA THR A 135 -4.45 20.98 -8.45
C THR A 135 -5.06 22.25 -7.88
N ALA A 136 -6.11 22.75 -8.52
CA ALA A 136 -6.87 23.90 -8.09
C ALA A 136 -8.21 23.49 -7.45
N TRP A 137 -8.88 24.42 -6.78
CA TRP A 137 -10.23 24.22 -6.22
C TRP A 137 -11.23 23.66 -7.24
N SER A 138 -11.24 24.22 -8.46
CA SER A 138 -12.09 23.74 -9.54
C SER A 138 -11.81 22.31 -9.96
N THR A 139 -10.55 21.90 -9.88
CA THR A 139 -10.14 20.50 -10.10
C THR A 139 -10.73 19.61 -9.03
N MET A 140 -10.64 19.97 -7.74
CA MET A 140 -11.22 19.20 -6.64
C MET A 140 -12.72 18.99 -6.81
N GLY A 141 -13.47 20.05 -7.18
CA GLY A 141 -14.89 19.92 -7.50
C GLY A 141 -15.15 18.95 -8.66
N ALA A 142 -14.38 19.07 -9.74
CA ALA A 142 -14.51 18.15 -10.88
C ALA A 142 -14.17 16.68 -10.52
N LEU A 143 -13.20 16.45 -9.64
CA LEU A 143 -12.88 15.09 -9.13
C LEU A 143 -14.07 14.51 -8.35
N ARG A 144 -14.69 15.33 -7.49
CA ARG A 144 -15.88 14.90 -6.75
C ARG A 144 -17.06 14.58 -7.67
N ASP A 145 -17.30 15.40 -8.69
CA ASP A 145 -18.31 15.15 -9.73
C ASP A 145 -18.05 13.85 -10.50
N LEU A 146 -16.78 13.49 -10.69
CA LEU A 146 -16.37 12.22 -11.29
C LEU A 146 -16.56 11.02 -10.37
N GLY A 147 -16.91 11.23 -9.10
CA GLY A 147 -17.22 10.19 -8.13
C GLY A 147 -16.07 9.82 -7.21
N PHE A 148 -14.93 10.51 -7.27
CA PHE A 148 -13.88 10.32 -6.28
C PHE A 148 -14.35 10.82 -4.91
N ASN A 149 -14.15 10.01 -3.88
CA ASN A 149 -14.54 10.34 -2.51
C ASN A 149 -13.38 10.24 -1.50
N HIS A 150 -12.21 9.86 -1.95
CA HIS A 150 -10.95 9.87 -1.21
C HIS A 150 -9.89 10.60 -2.04
N VAL A 151 -9.06 11.40 -1.40
CA VAL A 151 -7.95 12.10 -2.05
C VAL A 151 -6.67 11.93 -1.25
N SER A 152 -5.56 11.69 -1.94
CA SER A 152 -4.23 11.68 -1.35
C SER A 152 -3.44 12.88 -1.88
N ILE A 153 -3.00 13.74 -0.97
CA ILE A 153 -2.27 14.96 -1.26
C ILE A 153 -0.79 14.72 -0.97
N GLY A 154 0.03 14.66 -2.03
CA GLY A 154 1.48 14.55 -1.86
C GLY A 154 2.10 15.88 -1.43
N VAL A 155 2.82 15.89 -0.29
CA VAL A 155 3.70 17.01 0.02
C VAL A 155 4.85 16.99 -0.98
N PRO A 156 5.08 18.06 -1.76
CA PRO A 156 6.06 18.04 -2.82
C PRO A 156 7.45 17.72 -2.29
N ASP A 157 8.12 16.82 -2.98
CA ASP A 157 9.56 16.74 -2.90
C ASP A 157 10.12 18.02 -3.54
N VAL A 158 10.64 18.91 -2.72
CA VAL A 158 11.29 20.13 -3.18
C VAL A 158 12.75 19.77 -3.45
N GLY A 159 13.02 19.34 -4.69
CA GLY A 159 14.41 19.12 -5.14
C GLY A 159 15.20 20.41 -5.07
N GLY A 160 16.38 20.36 -4.46
CA GLY A 160 17.30 21.48 -4.34
C GLY A 160 17.82 21.68 -2.93
N GLU A 161 18.92 22.38 -2.81
CA GLU A 161 19.52 22.76 -1.53
C GLU A 161 19.34 24.26 -1.30
N GLY A 162 19.08 24.66 -0.06
CA GLY A 162 19.10 26.06 0.37
C GLY A 162 17.82 26.56 1.04
N GLU A 163 17.84 27.82 1.46
CA GLU A 163 16.74 28.47 2.21
C GLU A 163 15.42 28.51 1.45
N ALA A 164 15.45 28.66 0.13
CA ALA A 164 14.25 28.67 -0.70
C ALA A 164 13.54 27.32 -0.70
N THR A 165 14.29 26.21 -0.69
CA THR A 165 13.75 24.84 -0.59
C THR A 165 13.06 24.64 0.75
N LEU A 166 13.72 25.03 1.84
CA LEU A 166 13.16 24.91 3.17
C LEU A 166 11.92 25.79 3.35
N ALA A 167 11.93 27.04 2.85
CA ALA A 167 10.78 27.93 2.91
C ALA A 167 9.57 27.39 2.14
N ASN A 168 9.78 26.81 0.96
CA ASN A 168 8.73 26.16 0.18
C ASN A 168 8.19 24.91 0.88
N TYR A 169 9.07 24.11 1.46
CA TYR A 169 8.67 22.93 2.23
C TYR A 169 7.83 23.31 3.45
N GLN A 170 8.20 24.35 4.18
CA GLN A 170 7.49 24.80 5.38
C GLN A 170 6.17 25.54 5.08
N ASN A 171 5.95 26.00 3.85
CA ASN A 171 4.72 26.71 3.52
C ASN A 171 3.48 25.79 3.62
N PRO A 172 2.52 26.04 4.54
CA PRO A 172 1.33 25.20 4.71
C PRO A 172 0.21 25.58 3.73
N ALA A 173 0.25 26.76 3.14
CA ALA A 173 -0.89 27.32 2.40
C ALA A 173 -1.41 26.43 1.24
N PRO A 174 -0.56 25.76 0.43
CA PRO A 174 -1.05 24.89 -0.63
C PRO A 174 -1.79 23.66 -0.08
N ILE A 175 -1.29 23.03 0.99
CA ILE A 175 -1.94 21.87 1.62
C ILE A 175 -3.27 22.31 2.22
N HIS A 176 -3.29 23.41 2.99
CA HIS A 176 -4.48 23.98 3.58
C HIS A 176 -5.57 24.22 2.56
N SER A 177 -5.21 24.87 1.44
CA SER A 177 -6.17 25.16 0.35
C SER A 177 -6.82 23.91 -0.22
N LEU A 178 -6.07 22.81 -0.43
CA LEU A 178 -6.61 21.56 -0.97
C LEU A 178 -7.43 20.78 0.07
N LEU A 179 -7.03 20.81 1.33
CA LEU A 179 -7.80 20.23 2.44
C LEU A 179 -9.16 20.93 2.58
N ASP A 180 -9.19 22.25 2.54
CA ASP A 180 -10.43 23.03 2.57
C ASP A 180 -11.32 22.73 1.36
N ALA A 181 -10.72 22.63 0.18
CA ALA A 181 -11.45 22.23 -1.03
C ALA A 181 -12.04 20.81 -0.88
N ALA A 182 -11.26 19.84 -0.40
CA ALA A 182 -11.73 18.47 -0.20
C ALA A 182 -12.92 18.42 0.78
N ARG A 183 -12.82 19.12 1.89
CA ARG A 183 -13.92 19.22 2.88
C ARG A 183 -15.14 19.91 2.30
N THR A 184 -14.96 21.02 1.60
CA THR A 184 -16.05 21.79 0.98
C THR A 184 -16.82 20.97 -0.05
N PHE A 185 -16.12 20.17 -0.86
CA PHE A 185 -16.76 19.30 -1.84
C PHE A 185 -17.22 17.95 -1.27
N GLY A 186 -17.01 17.68 0.02
CA GLY A 186 -17.51 16.48 0.69
C GLY A 186 -16.75 15.20 0.34
N PHE A 187 -15.42 15.27 0.25
CA PHE A 187 -14.58 14.06 0.27
C PHE A 187 -14.71 13.39 1.64
N ARG A 188 -14.76 12.06 1.65
CA ARG A 188 -14.93 11.26 2.88
C ARG A 188 -13.63 11.15 3.67
N SER A 189 -12.51 11.13 2.99
CA SER A 189 -11.20 11.03 3.63
C SER A 189 -10.14 11.74 2.81
N VAL A 190 -9.30 12.49 3.50
CA VAL A 190 -8.14 13.20 2.94
C VAL A 190 -6.88 12.63 3.57
N ASN A 191 -6.05 12.02 2.74
CA ASN A 191 -4.73 11.54 3.13
C ASN A 191 -3.67 12.57 2.74
N VAL A 192 -2.68 12.79 3.61
CA VAL A 192 -1.49 13.60 3.30
C VAL A 192 -0.27 12.70 3.31
N ASP A 193 0.51 12.74 2.24
CA ASP A 193 1.76 11.98 2.13
C ASP A 193 2.94 12.87 2.47
N LEU A 194 3.71 12.47 3.48
CA LEU A 194 4.87 13.20 3.97
C LEU A 194 6.10 12.31 3.94
N GLY A 195 7.06 12.62 3.06
CA GLY A 195 8.35 11.95 3.02
C GLY A 195 9.37 12.59 3.96
N TYR A 196 10.28 11.77 4.48
CA TYR A 196 11.45 12.22 5.25
C TYR A 196 12.73 11.54 4.77
N GLY A 197 13.87 12.11 5.16
CA GLY A 197 15.19 11.51 4.92
C GLY A 197 16.02 12.17 3.83
N HIS A 198 15.58 13.25 3.19
CA HIS A 198 16.43 14.04 2.29
C HIS A 198 17.59 14.71 3.01
N ALA A 199 18.73 14.89 2.34
CA ALA A 199 19.94 15.48 2.92
C ALA A 199 19.74 16.89 3.49
N TRP A 200 18.79 17.67 2.94
CA TRP A 200 18.47 19.02 3.40
C TRP A 200 17.48 19.05 4.58
N GLN A 201 16.81 17.93 4.90
CA GLN A 201 15.91 17.85 6.04
C GLN A 201 16.67 17.65 7.34
N THR A 202 16.19 18.31 8.40
CA THR A 202 16.65 18.08 9.77
C THR A 202 15.48 17.59 10.62
N PRO A 203 15.74 16.93 11.77
CA PRO A 203 14.67 16.55 12.70
C PRO A 203 13.77 17.73 13.09
N GLU A 204 14.34 18.94 13.27
CA GLU A 204 13.59 20.15 13.61
C GLU A 204 12.69 20.62 12.47
N SER A 205 13.21 20.64 11.22
CA SER A 205 12.43 21.05 10.06
C SER A 205 11.30 20.07 9.78
N PHE A 206 11.53 18.77 9.97
CA PHE A 206 10.51 17.74 9.85
C PHE A 206 9.44 17.89 10.94
N ALA A 207 9.85 18.08 12.20
CA ALA A 207 8.93 18.28 13.33
C ALA A 207 7.99 19.47 13.11
N GLN A 208 8.53 20.60 12.64
CA GLN A 208 7.74 21.80 12.32
C GLN A 208 6.76 21.54 11.18
N LYS A 209 7.20 20.86 10.13
CA LYS A 209 6.31 20.50 9.00
C LYS A 209 5.19 19.59 9.42
N LEU A 210 5.51 18.55 10.18
CA LEU A 210 4.49 17.61 10.69
C LEU A 210 3.49 18.34 11.58
N ALA A 211 3.95 19.20 12.50
CA ALA A 211 3.08 19.99 13.36
C ALA A 211 2.13 20.87 12.52
N SER A 212 2.64 21.56 11.48
CA SER A 212 1.78 22.37 10.60
C SER A 212 0.74 21.56 9.82
N ILE A 213 1.05 20.30 9.49
CA ILE A 213 0.08 19.39 8.84
C ILE A 213 -0.96 18.92 9.88
N LEU A 214 -0.55 18.61 11.11
CA LEU A 214 -1.45 18.17 12.17
C LEU A 214 -2.46 19.25 12.57
N GLU A 215 -2.09 20.53 12.52
CA GLU A 215 -3.04 21.66 12.72
C GLU A 215 -4.17 21.68 11.69
N LEU A 216 -3.96 21.06 10.52
CA LEU A 216 -4.98 20.95 9.46
C LEU A 216 -5.88 19.72 9.63
N GLU A 217 -5.59 18.87 10.60
CA GLU A 217 -6.38 17.68 10.95
C GLU A 217 -6.74 16.78 9.75
N PRO A 218 -5.79 16.31 8.92
CA PRO A 218 -6.12 15.36 7.85
C PRO A 218 -6.67 14.05 8.44
N ASP A 219 -7.51 13.34 7.67
CA ASP A 219 -8.07 12.06 8.13
C ASP A 219 -7.00 10.96 8.22
N ARG A 220 -6.03 11.02 7.30
CA ARG A 220 -4.92 10.06 7.19
C ARG A 220 -3.61 10.77 6.91
N LEU A 221 -2.51 10.16 7.37
CA LEU A 221 -1.15 10.52 6.97
C LEU A 221 -0.39 9.25 6.57
N LEU A 222 0.29 9.32 5.43
CA LEU A 222 1.31 8.36 5.06
C LEU A 222 2.68 9.00 5.24
N VAL A 223 3.47 8.50 6.19
CA VAL A 223 4.83 8.99 6.44
C VAL A 223 5.83 7.94 5.99
N PHE A 224 6.74 8.30 5.08
CA PHE A 224 7.65 7.36 4.45
C PHE A 224 9.08 7.90 4.33
N ASP A 225 10.07 6.98 4.30
CA ASP A 225 11.47 7.30 4.04
C ASP A 225 11.72 7.40 2.53
N TYR A 226 12.26 8.51 2.04
CA TYR A 226 12.64 8.70 0.64
C TYR A 226 13.70 7.71 0.14
N ALA A 227 14.46 7.08 1.02
CA ALA A 227 15.37 5.99 0.63
C ALA A 227 14.60 4.70 0.26
N ARG A 228 13.35 4.57 0.70
CA ARG A 228 12.46 3.44 0.44
C ARG A 228 11.02 3.92 0.20
N PRO A 229 10.79 4.68 -0.88
CA PRO A 229 9.50 5.31 -1.10
C PRO A 229 8.44 4.28 -1.52
N PRO A 230 7.14 4.54 -1.22
CA PRO A 230 6.03 3.80 -1.82
C PRO A 230 6.11 3.81 -3.36
N GLN A 231 5.47 2.85 -4.01
CA GLN A 231 5.55 2.67 -5.47
C GLN A 231 5.27 3.96 -6.25
N ARG A 232 4.29 4.75 -5.81
CA ARG A 232 3.91 6.03 -6.44
C ARG A 232 4.99 7.11 -6.41
N TYR A 233 5.98 6.99 -5.52
CA TYR A 233 7.10 7.93 -5.38
C TYR A 233 8.44 7.38 -5.90
N ARG A 234 8.48 6.16 -6.41
CA ARG A 234 9.73 5.52 -6.91
C ARG A 234 10.35 6.22 -8.13
N SER A 235 9.57 6.99 -8.86
CA SER A 235 10.06 7.77 -10.02
C SER A 235 10.74 9.09 -9.60
N SER A 236 10.69 9.45 -8.31
CA SER A 236 11.42 10.63 -7.82
C SER A 236 12.93 10.39 -7.95
N PRO A 237 13.70 11.37 -8.44
CA PRO A 237 15.14 11.22 -8.58
C PRO A 237 15.76 10.83 -7.23
N ALA A 238 16.63 9.82 -7.24
CA ALA A 238 17.39 9.46 -6.05
C ALA A 238 18.26 10.68 -5.66
N GLY A 239 17.89 11.33 -4.55
CA GLY A 239 18.64 12.45 -3.98
C GLY A 239 19.68 11.96 -2.98
N ALA A 240 20.48 12.90 -2.46
CA ALA A 240 21.27 12.63 -1.28
C ALA A 240 20.34 12.48 -0.07
N TYR A 241 20.66 11.56 0.84
CA TYR A 241 19.87 11.31 2.06
C TYR A 241 20.62 11.82 3.30
N CYS A 242 19.87 12.19 4.33
CA CYS A 242 20.42 12.53 5.63
C CYS A 242 20.96 11.29 6.37
N SER A 243 21.60 11.49 7.50
CA SER A 243 22.15 10.39 8.30
C SER A 243 21.06 9.44 8.82
N GLU A 244 21.39 8.16 9.04
CA GLU A 244 20.47 7.21 9.66
C GLU A 244 20.06 7.63 11.08
N GLN A 245 20.92 8.40 11.78
CA GLN A 245 20.60 8.96 13.09
C GLN A 245 19.49 10.03 12.97
N ASP A 246 19.56 10.92 11.97
CA ASP A 246 18.53 11.92 11.74
C ASP A 246 17.20 11.27 11.29
N LYS A 247 17.25 10.25 10.42
CA LYS A 247 16.07 9.48 10.04
C LYS A 247 15.43 8.81 11.25
N ALA A 248 16.21 8.21 12.13
CA ALA A 248 15.72 7.61 13.36
C ALA A 248 15.07 8.65 14.28
N ALA A 249 15.66 9.85 14.36
CA ALA A 249 15.10 10.97 15.12
C ALA A 249 13.78 11.45 14.52
N MET A 250 13.71 11.64 13.18
CA MET A 250 12.48 12.03 12.48
C MET A 250 11.37 10.98 12.67
N ARG A 251 11.69 9.70 12.59
CA ARG A 251 10.72 8.62 12.81
C ARG A 251 10.20 8.65 14.26
N ARG A 252 11.06 8.86 15.26
CA ARG A 252 10.62 8.99 16.65
C ARG A 252 9.69 10.20 16.82
N ILE A 253 10.04 11.36 16.29
CA ILE A 253 9.21 12.57 16.30
C ILE A 253 7.84 12.30 15.67
N CYS A 254 7.84 11.59 14.54
CA CYS A 254 6.60 11.19 13.86
C CYS A 254 5.66 10.41 14.79
N PHE A 255 6.16 9.35 15.44
CA PHE A 255 5.34 8.55 16.35
C PHE A 255 4.87 9.34 17.58
N GLU A 256 5.73 10.18 18.16
CA GLU A 256 5.40 11.02 19.32
C GLU A 256 4.29 12.02 18.96
N GLN A 257 4.49 12.85 17.93
CA GLN A 257 3.54 13.89 17.56
C GLN A 257 2.19 13.32 17.07
N LEU A 258 2.21 12.23 16.28
CA LEU A 258 0.98 11.61 15.79
C LEU A 258 0.19 10.91 16.90
N ALA A 259 0.87 10.26 17.86
CA ALA A 259 0.24 9.69 19.02
C ALA A 259 -0.38 10.76 19.94
N ASP A 260 0.35 11.87 20.17
CA ASP A 260 -0.15 13.01 20.97
C ASP A 260 -1.36 13.68 20.30
N ALA A 261 -1.40 13.70 18.96
CA ALA A 261 -2.53 14.19 18.17
C ALA A 261 -3.69 13.16 18.03
N GLY A 262 -3.55 11.97 18.63
CA GLY A 262 -4.60 10.94 18.69
C GLY A 262 -4.72 10.07 17.44
N TYR A 263 -3.72 10.06 16.55
CA TYR A 263 -3.72 9.16 15.39
C TYR A 263 -3.34 7.74 15.76
N HIS A 264 -3.97 6.77 15.12
CA HIS A 264 -3.66 5.36 15.23
C HIS A 264 -2.70 4.94 14.12
N TYR A 265 -1.60 4.28 14.48
CA TYR A 265 -0.69 3.67 13.51
C TYR A 265 -1.22 2.30 13.06
N LEU A 266 -1.42 2.15 11.76
CA LEU A 266 -1.88 0.89 11.14
C LEU A 266 -0.72 0.00 10.65
N GLY A 267 0.48 0.55 10.50
CA GLY A 267 1.63 -0.09 9.84
C GLY A 267 2.02 0.63 8.55
N LEU A 268 3.19 0.30 7.99
CA LEU A 268 3.67 0.81 6.70
C LEU A 268 3.72 2.34 6.59
N GLY A 269 3.92 3.03 7.71
CA GLY A 269 3.90 4.49 7.74
C GLY A 269 2.50 5.12 7.68
N GLN A 270 1.43 4.31 7.66
CA GLN A 270 0.06 4.80 7.61
C GLN A 270 -0.47 5.10 9.02
N PHE A 271 -0.88 6.34 9.22
CA PHE A 271 -1.55 6.82 10.42
C PHE A 271 -2.94 7.31 10.05
N VAL A 272 -3.92 7.05 10.89
CA VAL A 272 -5.33 7.39 10.64
C VAL A 272 -5.99 7.93 11.91
N ARG A 273 -7.02 8.75 11.74
CA ARG A 273 -7.87 9.16 12.86
C ARG A 273 -8.67 7.96 13.41
N PRO A 274 -9.05 7.95 14.69
CA PRO A 274 -9.82 6.84 15.28
C PRO A 274 -11.16 6.59 14.60
N ASP A 275 -11.78 7.63 14.05
CA ASP A 275 -13.07 7.58 13.36
C ASP A 275 -12.96 7.28 11.85
N ASP A 276 -11.75 7.05 11.34
CA ASP A 276 -11.52 6.67 9.93
C ASP A 276 -11.99 5.24 9.64
N ASP A 277 -12.50 5.03 8.42
CA ASP A 277 -13.00 3.73 7.96
C ASP A 277 -11.96 2.59 8.08
N LEU A 278 -10.65 2.88 7.95
CA LEU A 278 -9.58 1.88 8.11
C LEU A 278 -9.36 1.52 9.59
N ALA A 279 -9.41 2.50 10.51
CA ALA A 279 -9.33 2.22 11.94
C ALA A 279 -10.51 1.36 12.39
N ILE A 280 -11.73 1.75 11.98
CA ILE A 280 -12.95 0.97 12.24
C ILE A 280 -12.87 -0.43 11.63
N ALA A 281 -12.29 -0.56 10.42
CA ALA A 281 -12.10 -1.85 9.79
C ALA A 281 -11.11 -2.73 10.57
N GLN A 282 -10.03 -2.15 11.13
CA GLN A 282 -9.08 -2.86 11.99
C GLN A 282 -9.76 -3.37 13.27
N GLU A 283 -10.49 -2.51 13.97
CA GLU A 283 -11.23 -2.89 15.20
C GLU A 283 -12.24 -4.03 14.96
N ARG A 284 -12.80 -4.07 13.76
CA ARG A 284 -13.79 -5.11 13.37
C ARG A 284 -13.16 -6.35 12.72
N GLY A 285 -11.83 -6.46 12.65
CA GLY A 285 -11.13 -7.57 12.00
C GLY A 285 -11.37 -7.66 10.49
N ARG A 286 -11.70 -6.52 9.84
CA ARG A 286 -11.98 -6.43 8.41
C ARG A 286 -10.91 -5.71 7.60
N LEU A 287 -9.92 -5.13 8.29
CA LEU A 287 -8.79 -4.53 7.61
C LEU A 287 -8.03 -5.60 6.83
N ARG A 288 -7.64 -5.30 5.62
CA ARG A 288 -6.82 -6.16 4.74
C ARG A 288 -5.78 -5.31 4.03
N ARG A 289 -4.86 -5.98 3.35
CA ARG A 289 -3.83 -5.32 2.55
C ARG A 289 -3.90 -5.76 1.10
N HIS A 290 -3.72 -4.80 0.22
CA HIS A 290 -3.44 -5.00 -1.22
C HIS A 290 -2.07 -4.41 -1.55
N CYS A 291 -1.64 -4.57 -2.80
CA CYS A 291 -0.41 -3.96 -3.31
C CYS A 291 -0.39 -2.42 -3.20
N GLU A 292 -1.55 -1.77 -3.12
CA GLU A 292 -1.70 -0.32 -2.96
C GLU A 292 -1.80 0.13 -1.47
N GLY A 293 -1.78 -0.79 -0.50
CA GLY A 293 -1.86 -0.46 0.92
C GLY A 293 -3.02 -1.12 1.66
N PHE A 294 -3.45 -0.49 2.76
CA PHE A 294 -4.57 -1.00 3.56
C PHE A 294 -5.92 -0.75 2.89
N THR A 295 -6.83 -1.72 3.05
CA THR A 295 -8.19 -1.67 2.51
C THR A 295 -9.18 -2.39 3.41
N ARG A 296 -10.44 -2.00 3.35
CA ARG A 296 -11.58 -2.73 3.92
C ARG A 296 -12.23 -3.69 2.90
N HIS A 297 -11.77 -3.68 1.65
CA HIS A 297 -12.30 -4.46 0.53
C HIS A 297 -11.41 -5.66 0.15
N GLY A 298 -10.80 -6.32 1.14
CA GLY A 298 -9.86 -7.43 0.92
C GLY A 298 -10.44 -8.68 0.24
N TYR A 299 -11.75 -8.74 0.06
CA TYR A 299 -12.45 -9.79 -0.69
C TYR A 299 -12.54 -9.50 -2.20
N CYS A 300 -12.13 -8.32 -2.64
CA CYS A 300 -12.07 -7.96 -4.06
C CYS A 300 -10.85 -8.59 -4.74
N ASP A 301 -11.01 -8.98 -6.00
CA ASP A 301 -9.86 -9.22 -6.85
C ASP A 301 -9.30 -7.87 -7.31
N ASN A 302 -8.00 -7.65 -7.14
CA ASN A 302 -7.33 -6.40 -7.53
C ASN A 302 -6.82 -6.48 -8.97
N ILE A 303 -7.24 -5.55 -9.81
CA ILE A 303 -6.85 -5.44 -11.22
C ILE A 303 -6.04 -4.16 -11.41
N GLY A 304 -4.75 -4.34 -11.70
CA GLY A 304 -3.85 -3.24 -12.03
C GLY A 304 -3.84 -2.95 -13.53
N LEU A 305 -4.02 -1.68 -13.90
CA LEU A 305 -4.06 -1.18 -15.27
C LEU A 305 -3.02 -0.07 -15.44
N GLY A 306 -2.38 -0.02 -16.58
CA GLY A 306 -1.34 0.94 -16.90
C GLY A 306 0.08 0.39 -16.72
N LEU A 307 1.06 1.26 -16.91
CA LEU A 307 2.49 0.92 -16.85
C LEU A 307 2.92 0.47 -15.47
N GLY A 308 3.57 -0.70 -15.40
CA GLY A 308 4.10 -1.26 -14.15
C GLY A 308 3.03 -1.66 -13.13
N ALA A 309 1.74 -1.53 -13.45
CA ALA A 309 0.63 -1.86 -12.55
C ALA A 309 0.62 -3.35 -12.19
N ILE A 310 0.18 -3.66 -10.97
CA ILE A 310 0.16 -5.02 -10.44
C ILE A 310 -1.29 -5.46 -10.23
N SER A 311 -1.65 -6.58 -10.84
CA SER A 311 -2.90 -7.30 -10.55
C SER A 311 -2.66 -8.37 -9.50
N GLN A 312 -3.62 -8.54 -8.58
CA GLN A 312 -3.63 -9.61 -7.58
C GLN A 312 -4.98 -10.33 -7.65
N ILE A 313 -4.95 -11.56 -8.10
CA ILE A 313 -6.14 -12.43 -8.20
C ILE A 313 -5.80 -13.74 -7.51
N GLU A 314 -6.42 -13.99 -6.37
CA GLU A 314 -6.06 -15.13 -5.51
C GLU A 314 -4.56 -15.14 -5.18
N GLU A 315 -3.85 -16.22 -5.48
CA GLU A 315 -2.42 -16.37 -5.24
C GLU A 315 -1.54 -15.81 -6.36
N LEU A 316 -2.14 -15.32 -7.46
CA LEU A 316 -1.39 -14.77 -8.59
C LEU A 316 -1.18 -13.28 -8.44
N TYR A 317 0.07 -12.86 -8.53
CA TYR A 317 0.50 -11.48 -8.73
C TYR A 317 1.06 -11.37 -10.15
N ALA A 318 0.51 -10.47 -10.94
CA ALA A 318 0.91 -10.26 -12.33
C ALA A 318 1.19 -8.78 -12.55
N GLN A 319 2.35 -8.46 -13.12
CA GLN A 319 2.79 -7.09 -13.31
C GLN A 319 2.91 -6.77 -14.80
N ASN A 320 2.38 -5.62 -15.18
CA ASN A 320 2.55 -5.04 -16.49
C ASN A 320 4.00 -4.55 -16.69
N THR A 321 4.42 -4.46 -17.94
CA THR A 321 5.70 -3.84 -18.27
C THR A 321 5.74 -2.38 -17.83
N ASP A 322 6.88 -1.94 -17.34
CA ASP A 322 7.20 -0.55 -17.01
C ASP A 322 7.84 0.21 -18.20
N GLN A 323 8.04 -0.46 -19.34
CA GLN A 323 8.61 0.10 -20.56
C GLN A 323 7.50 0.61 -21.49
N PRO A 324 7.39 1.94 -21.74
CA PRO A 324 6.30 2.53 -22.51
C PRO A 324 6.15 1.97 -23.92
N GLN A 325 7.28 1.82 -24.64
CA GLN A 325 7.27 1.32 -26.01
C GLN A 325 6.78 -0.13 -26.09
N ARG A 326 7.18 -0.96 -25.11
CA ARG A 326 6.74 -2.35 -25.06
C ARG A 326 5.28 -2.45 -24.66
N TYR A 327 4.82 -1.59 -23.75
CA TYR A 327 3.41 -1.50 -23.36
C TYR A 327 2.53 -1.22 -24.57
N GLN A 328 2.87 -0.20 -25.36
CA GLN A 328 2.15 0.15 -26.57
C GLN A 328 2.19 -0.99 -27.61
N GLN A 329 3.38 -1.56 -27.89
CA GLN A 329 3.53 -2.67 -28.85
C GLN A 329 2.66 -3.89 -28.52
N LEU A 330 2.54 -4.25 -27.24
CA LEU A 330 1.72 -5.38 -26.82
C LEU A 330 0.22 -5.07 -27.03
N LEU A 331 -0.21 -3.88 -26.69
CA LEU A 331 -1.60 -3.46 -26.89
C LEU A 331 -1.96 -3.33 -28.37
N ASP A 332 -1.06 -2.82 -29.22
CA ASP A 332 -1.25 -2.80 -30.68
C ASP A 332 -1.45 -4.20 -31.30
N MET A 333 -0.97 -5.25 -30.60
CA MET A 333 -1.18 -6.66 -30.97
C MET A 333 -2.36 -7.31 -30.23
N ASP A 334 -3.22 -6.57 -29.58
CA ASP A 334 -4.34 -7.06 -28.72
C ASP A 334 -3.84 -8.01 -27.60
N GLN A 335 -2.65 -7.78 -27.06
CA GLN A 335 -2.08 -8.58 -25.98
C GLN A 335 -2.05 -7.79 -24.67
N LEU A 336 -2.36 -8.47 -23.55
CA LEU A 336 -2.19 -7.88 -22.23
C LEU A 336 -0.71 -7.59 -21.96
N PRO A 337 -0.39 -6.42 -21.39
CA PRO A 337 0.99 -5.94 -21.23
C PRO A 337 1.74 -6.59 -20.05
N THR A 338 1.23 -7.69 -19.51
CA THR A 338 1.83 -8.44 -18.40
C THR A 338 3.15 -9.07 -18.83
N CYS A 339 4.23 -8.77 -18.10
CA CYS A 339 5.58 -9.22 -18.45
C CYS A 339 6.27 -10.08 -17.39
N ARG A 340 5.83 -10.02 -16.15
CA ARG A 340 6.35 -10.80 -15.02
C ARG A 340 5.33 -10.95 -13.92
N GLY A 341 5.59 -11.82 -12.96
CA GLY A 341 4.72 -12.00 -11.82
C GLY A 341 5.25 -13.05 -10.86
N TRP A 342 4.44 -13.36 -9.88
CA TRP A 342 4.72 -14.38 -8.89
C TRP A 342 3.42 -15.07 -8.50
N ARG A 343 3.50 -16.38 -8.23
CA ARG A 343 2.40 -17.16 -7.66
C ARG A 343 2.78 -17.59 -6.25
N CYS A 344 1.94 -17.24 -5.28
CA CYS A 344 2.15 -17.60 -3.89
C CYS A 344 2.05 -19.13 -3.72
N GLU A 345 3.17 -19.78 -3.37
CA GLU A 345 3.21 -21.20 -3.07
C GLU A 345 2.68 -21.50 -1.67
N ALA A 346 2.32 -22.74 -1.40
CA ALA A 346 1.70 -23.16 -0.14
C ALA A 346 2.53 -22.77 1.12
N GLY A 347 3.85 -22.92 1.09
CA GLY A 347 4.74 -22.52 2.21
C GLY A 347 4.73 -20.99 2.41
N SER A 348 4.77 -20.23 1.34
CA SER A 348 4.68 -18.77 1.39
C SER A 348 3.30 -18.27 1.85
N GLN A 349 2.22 -19.04 1.62
CA GLN A 349 0.87 -18.69 2.08
C GLN A 349 0.76 -18.66 3.61
N ILE A 350 1.47 -19.55 4.32
CA ILE A 350 1.48 -19.58 5.79
C ILE A 350 2.11 -18.29 6.32
N SER A 351 3.32 -17.95 5.86
CA SER A 351 3.99 -16.69 6.22
C SER A 351 3.16 -15.47 5.87
N HIS A 352 2.56 -15.46 4.68
CA HIS A 352 1.67 -14.39 4.25
C HIS A 352 0.45 -14.22 5.17
N MET A 353 -0.21 -15.31 5.54
CA MET A 353 -1.33 -15.31 6.47
C MET A 353 -0.94 -14.76 7.84
N VAL A 354 0.20 -15.20 8.38
CA VAL A 354 0.72 -14.70 9.68
C VAL A 354 0.96 -13.20 9.62
N VAL A 355 1.67 -12.73 8.59
CA VAL A 355 1.96 -11.30 8.40
C VAL A 355 0.69 -10.50 8.22
N GLU A 356 -0.27 -10.99 7.42
CA GLU A 356 -1.56 -10.31 7.21
C GLU A 356 -2.34 -10.17 8.52
N ARG A 357 -2.42 -11.24 9.33
CA ARG A 357 -3.13 -11.20 10.61
C ARG A 357 -2.48 -10.24 11.59
N LEU A 358 -1.17 -10.31 11.77
CA LEU A 358 -0.45 -9.42 12.65
C LEU A 358 -0.53 -7.95 12.19
N ALA A 359 -0.40 -7.69 10.89
CA ALA A 359 -0.45 -6.34 10.36
C ALA A 359 -1.86 -5.73 10.37
N CYS A 360 -2.89 -6.53 10.09
CA CYS A 360 -4.25 -6.02 9.93
C CYS A 360 -5.10 -6.14 11.20
N ASP A 361 -4.98 -7.27 11.90
CA ASP A 361 -5.81 -7.55 13.08
C ASP A 361 -5.05 -7.28 14.40
N LEU A 362 -3.72 -7.04 14.35
CA LEU A 362 -2.80 -6.91 15.49
C LEU A 362 -2.80 -8.15 16.39
N GLU A 363 -3.39 -9.24 15.92
CA GLU A 363 -3.51 -10.49 16.63
C GLU A 363 -3.46 -11.69 15.68
N LEU A 364 -2.82 -12.76 16.13
CA LEU A 364 -2.75 -14.05 15.44
C LEU A 364 -3.27 -15.15 16.36
N ASP A 365 -4.32 -15.88 15.96
CA ASP A 365 -4.74 -17.13 16.62
C ASP A 365 -3.88 -18.28 16.09
N ILE A 366 -2.89 -18.68 16.89
CA ILE A 366 -1.95 -19.77 16.58
C ILE A 366 -2.71 -21.11 16.41
N ALA A 367 -3.66 -21.39 17.31
CA ALA A 367 -4.39 -22.66 17.27
C ALA A 367 -5.24 -22.79 15.99
N ALA A 368 -5.86 -21.70 15.55
CA ALA A 368 -6.61 -21.68 14.31
C ALA A 368 -5.70 -21.89 13.07
N LEU A 369 -4.49 -21.30 13.10
CA LEU A 369 -3.51 -21.47 12.04
C LEU A 369 -2.96 -22.92 12.02
N GLU A 370 -2.60 -23.47 13.17
CA GLU A 370 -2.13 -24.88 13.28
C GLU A 370 -3.19 -25.86 12.78
N ALA A 371 -4.47 -25.66 13.17
CA ALA A 371 -5.56 -26.50 12.72
C ALA A 371 -5.78 -26.40 11.20
N ARG A 372 -5.63 -25.20 10.63
CA ARG A 372 -5.83 -24.96 9.19
C ARG A 372 -4.76 -25.60 8.31
N TYR A 373 -3.49 -25.52 8.75
CA TYR A 373 -2.35 -25.94 7.93
C TYR A 373 -1.69 -27.25 8.40
N GLY A 374 -2.18 -27.87 9.49
CA GLY A 374 -1.64 -29.12 10.00
C GLY A 374 -0.20 -29.04 10.47
N LEU A 375 0.22 -27.90 11.04
CA LEU A 375 1.58 -27.65 11.49
C LEU A 375 1.64 -27.37 12.99
N VAL A 376 2.85 -27.38 13.56
CA VAL A 376 3.13 -26.86 14.91
C VAL A 376 3.86 -25.53 14.75
N PHE A 377 3.19 -24.43 15.10
CA PHE A 377 3.64 -23.06 14.87
C PHE A 377 5.06 -22.79 15.40
N ARG A 378 5.33 -23.20 16.64
CA ARG A 378 6.63 -23.01 17.28
C ARG A 378 7.77 -23.74 16.56
N GLN A 379 7.49 -24.90 15.96
CA GLN A 379 8.48 -25.65 15.17
C GLN A 379 8.67 -25.01 13.78
N TYR A 380 7.59 -24.58 13.15
CA TYR A 380 7.62 -23.98 11.83
C TYR A 380 8.36 -22.64 11.82
N PHE A 381 8.14 -21.80 12.83
CA PHE A 381 8.79 -20.49 13.00
C PHE A 381 9.82 -20.49 14.14
N CYS A 382 10.59 -21.57 14.29
CA CYS A 382 11.56 -21.72 15.38
C CYS A 382 12.60 -20.59 15.42
N ASP A 383 13.00 -20.06 14.26
CA ASP A 383 13.98 -18.96 14.14
C ASP A 383 13.43 -17.61 14.64
N ALA A 384 12.12 -17.40 14.59
CA ALA A 384 11.48 -16.19 15.11
C ALA A 384 11.33 -16.23 16.65
N TRP A 385 11.32 -17.41 17.24
CA TRP A 385 10.91 -17.61 18.64
C TRP A 385 11.76 -16.82 19.67
N PRO A 386 13.11 -16.81 19.59
CA PRO A 386 13.92 -16.06 20.54
C PRO A 386 13.61 -14.56 20.56
N MET A 387 13.31 -14.00 19.37
CA MET A 387 12.96 -12.58 19.24
C MET A 387 11.54 -12.30 19.77
N LEU A 388 10.60 -13.20 19.56
CA LEU A 388 9.25 -13.09 20.12
C LEU A 388 9.29 -13.08 21.67
N GLU A 389 10.10 -13.96 22.30
CA GLU A 389 10.29 -13.95 23.74
C GLU A 389 10.94 -12.65 24.24
N GLN A 390 11.84 -12.05 23.45
CA GLN A 390 12.43 -10.76 23.80
C GLN A 390 11.40 -9.62 23.69
N LEU A 391 10.60 -9.60 22.62
CA LEU A 391 9.51 -8.61 22.43
C LEU A 391 8.48 -8.69 23.55
N GLN A 392 8.15 -9.92 24.01
CA GLN A 392 7.27 -10.13 25.18
C GLN A 392 7.88 -9.55 26.45
N ARG A 393 9.15 -9.86 26.74
CA ARG A 393 9.86 -9.30 27.90
C ARG A 393 9.89 -7.76 27.91
N ASN A 394 9.93 -7.16 26.72
CA ASN A 394 9.91 -5.71 26.54
C ASN A 394 8.48 -5.12 26.60
N GLY A 395 7.44 -5.96 26.79
CA GLY A 395 6.06 -5.50 26.82
C GLY A 395 5.52 -5.00 25.45
N GLN A 396 6.11 -5.47 24.35
CA GLN A 396 5.74 -5.06 22.99
C GLN A 396 4.70 -6.00 22.37
N ILE A 397 4.72 -7.25 22.76
CA ILE A 397 3.71 -8.26 22.40
C ILE A 397 3.22 -8.99 23.63
N ASP A 398 2.01 -9.55 23.57
CA ASP A 398 1.56 -10.62 24.45
C ASP A 398 1.68 -11.94 23.66
N LEU A 399 2.46 -12.89 24.22
CA LEU A 399 2.74 -14.18 23.61
C LEU A 399 2.23 -15.28 24.52
N SER A 400 1.23 -16.02 24.06
CA SER A 400 0.69 -17.20 24.72
C SER A 400 0.79 -18.42 23.82
N GLU A 401 0.40 -19.60 24.31
CA GLU A 401 0.30 -20.81 23.49
C GLU A 401 -0.72 -20.68 22.35
N ARG A 402 -1.71 -19.79 22.52
CA ARG A 402 -2.81 -19.64 21.57
C ARG A 402 -2.73 -18.38 20.74
N PHE A 403 -2.22 -17.28 21.27
CA PHE A 403 -2.25 -15.99 20.60
C PHE A 403 -0.90 -15.29 20.62
N ILE A 404 -0.63 -14.53 19.55
CA ILE A 404 0.35 -13.45 19.53
C ILE A 404 -0.45 -12.16 19.33
N SER A 405 -0.43 -11.25 20.33
CA SER A 405 -1.11 -9.96 20.24
C SER A 405 -0.11 -8.82 20.29
N ILE A 406 -0.24 -7.86 19.37
CA ILE A 406 0.63 -6.68 19.32
C ILE A 406 0.11 -5.64 20.30
N LEU A 407 0.89 -5.37 21.35
CA LEU A 407 0.55 -4.36 22.35
C LEU A 407 0.81 -2.92 21.83
N PRO A 408 0.23 -1.89 22.45
CA PRO A 408 0.45 -0.49 22.02
C PRO A 408 1.94 -0.11 21.90
N ALA A 409 2.80 -0.59 22.80
CA ALA A 409 4.25 -0.37 22.76
C ALA A 409 4.95 -1.09 21.60
N GLY A 410 4.34 -2.12 21.03
CA GLY A 410 4.87 -2.88 19.88
C GLY A 410 4.45 -2.30 18.52
N ARG A 411 3.39 -1.48 18.46
CA ARG A 411 2.89 -0.93 17.20
C ARG A 411 3.94 -0.18 16.37
N PRO A 412 4.84 0.64 16.94
CA PRO A 412 5.90 1.29 16.18
C PRO A 412 6.90 0.32 15.52
N GLN A 413 6.90 -0.95 15.97
CA GLN A 413 7.79 -2.00 15.47
C GLN A 413 7.00 -3.09 14.71
N LEU A 414 5.74 -2.85 14.38
CA LEU A 414 4.86 -3.81 13.72
C LEU A 414 5.52 -4.42 12.47
N ASP A 415 6.15 -3.57 11.65
CA ASP A 415 6.82 -4.00 10.42
C ASP A 415 7.99 -4.94 10.73
N ALA A 416 8.80 -4.62 11.74
CA ALA A 416 9.90 -5.48 12.18
C ALA A 416 9.40 -6.82 12.76
N ILE A 417 8.28 -6.80 13.50
CA ILE A 417 7.66 -8.01 14.03
C ILE A 417 7.13 -8.90 12.90
N CYS A 418 6.44 -8.32 11.92
CA CYS A 418 5.95 -9.05 10.74
C CYS A 418 7.08 -9.71 9.96
N ASN A 419 8.24 -9.06 9.91
CA ASN A 419 9.42 -9.56 9.20
C ASN A 419 10.00 -10.84 9.79
N LEU A 420 9.79 -11.11 11.07
CA LEU A 420 10.23 -12.35 11.70
C LEU A 420 9.60 -13.60 11.09
N PHE A 421 8.47 -13.43 10.41
CA PHE A 421 7.70 -14.52 9.82
C PHE A 421 7.85 -14.64 8.31
N GLN A 422 8.69 -13.79 7.68
CA GLN A 422 8.95 -13.91 6.26
C GLN A 422 9.97 -15.02 5.99
N THR A 423 9.64 -15.90 5.07
CA THR A 423 10.58 -16.94 4.63
C THR A 423 11.65 -16.29 3.74
N PRO A 424 12.96 -16.47 4.01
CA PRO A 424 14.00 -15.96 3.12
C PRO A 424 13.81 -16.48 1.70
N ALA A 425 14.02 -15.62 0.70
CA ALA A 425 14.06 -16.05 -0.70
C ALA A 425 15.27 -16.95 -0.91
N GLY A 426 15.12 -18.26 -0.79
CA GLY A 426 16.23 -19.22 -1.00
C GLY A 426 16.09 -20.59 -0.32
N ASP A 427 15.20 -20.76 0.63
CA ASP A 427 15.02 -22.05 1.30
C ASP A 427 13.99 -22.96 0.58
N ALA A 428 14.33 -23.42 -0.63
CA ALA A 428 13.64 -24.52 -1.32
C ALA A 428 13.79 -25.87 -0.59
N GLN A 429 14.44 -25.92 0.56
CA GLN A 429 14.69 -27.15 1.31
C GLN A 429 13.70 -27.41 2.46
N ARG A 430 12.79 -26.48 2.79
CA ARG A 430 11.70 -26.73 3.77
C ARG A 430 10.45 -27.33 3.16
N ASP A 431 10.37 -27.44 1.83
CA ASP A 431 9.22 -27.99 1.09
C ASP A 431 9.06 -29.51 1.18
N ALA A 432 9.92 -30.22 1.90
CA ALA A 432 9.80 -31.67 2.09
C ALA A 432 8.58 -32.11 2.95
N HIS A 433 7.79 -31.16 3.44
CA HIS A 433 6.52 -31.44 4.13
C HIS A 433 5.29 -31.13 3.29
N SER A 434 5.45 -30.69 2.02
CA SER A 434 4.33 -30.31 1.14
C SER A 434 3.61 -31.51 0.50
N GLU A 435 4.04 -32.75 0.73
CA GLU A 435 3.32 -33.94 0.21
C GLU A 435 1.97 -34.23 0.88
N TRP A 436 1.58 -33.46 1.92
CA TRP A 436 0.34 -33.71 2.65
C TRP A 436 -0.84 -32.78 2.27
N ILE A 437 -0.67 -31.82 1.34
CA ILE A 437 -1.70 -30.81 1.04
C ILE A 437 -2.57 -31.16 -0.20
N ASN A 438 -2.45 -32.37 -0.74
CA ASN A 438 -3.22 -32.80 -1.91
C ASN A 438 -4.48 -33.63 -1.56
N HIS A 439 -5.29 -33.24 -0.60
CA HIS A 439 -6.65 -33.77 -0.45
C HIS A 439 -7.52 -32.79 0.36
N ASP A 440 -8.18 -31.86 -0.30
CA ASP A 440 -9.63 -31.67 -0.25
C ASP A 440 -10.06 -30.40 -1.04
N PRO A 441 -10.95 -30.51 -2.04
CA PRO A 441 -11.36 -29.36 -2.85
C PRO A 441 -12.64 -28.65 -2.36
N PHE A 442 -13.07 -28.88 -1.12
CA PHE A 442 -14.29 -28.25 -0.58
C PHE A 442 -14.08 -27.73 0.83
N PHE A 443 -13.74 -26.42 0.95
CA PHE A 443 -14.26 -25.53 1.98
C PHE A 443 -13.85 -24.08 1.64
#